data_cadfa4d4d8388244fbad3df20878e451
#
_entry.id   cadfa4d4d8388244fbad3df20878e451
#
_cell.length_a   1.000
_cell.length_b   1.000
_cell.length_c   1.000
_cell.angle_alpha   90.00
_cell.angle_beta   90.00
_cell.angle_gamma   90.00
#
_symmetry.space_group_name_H-M   'P 1'
#
loop_
_entity.id
_entity.type
_entity.pdbx_description
1 polymer ?
#
loop_
_entity_poly.entity_id
_entity_poly.type
_entity_poly.pdbx_seq_one_letter_code
_entity_poly.pdbx_strand_id
1 'polypeptide(L)'
;MRTLKETSVSFKNIVTLSAVLALLVTAGFARERREVPPLVGSEVGPQMDEIVPKRFIVDPPTIENLGFRWVIEGDSNRNASVAVAFRKKGQRRWKDALPMLRVHHEVSNQAYGPYRTGNLFAGSVLFLEPATAYEVRLTLRDPDGGAPVKPKIIEATTRAIPKAFDGGRTIEATAEKGLMAAFEQARPGDIIQLHPGLYKGPFEFNKSGTAERPIVFRGPTDGEAVLEADGVGGRSRIVTLNGTHHLFFERLTFRNAHTAVYAAKPGGSDGLVIRRCKIHDVVYGINTGCENSRNWFIADNDIIGINPTWYPRPSKTYMSPGHTGVNVYGQGHVICYNRITRFSDSAAIYNFGPPVDDVLKHCVNIDFYNNDLSWAQDDTFEADYGCHNVRFYRNRCYNAHTGMSTQPFYGGPVYLIRNEVYGITSLSYKLNNYPAGILAYNNTTCCAGSGFRPPPIWQNGHFRNNLIMGGSGHALISGSPTPYSTMDYNAYRRNDPDRLIQWTDHRGNRSQYRTLDTFFKATGLEEHGMLADYDVFMKAGPPEQGKTCQPNDYDLRIHKEAKVVDAGVDLAQVTEGFSGKAPDLGCYELGQKPPHYGPR
;
A
#
# COMPACT_ATOMS: atom_id res chain seq x y z
N MET A 1 -8.70 -80.04 -6.49
CA MET A 1 -9.50 -80.14 -5.27
C MET A 1 -8.64 -79.74 -4.09
N ARG A 2 -8.74 -78.51 -3.62
CA ARG A 2 -8.37 -78.06 -2.26
C ARG A 2 -9.26 -76.90 -1.89
N THR A 3 -10.05 -77.08 -0.86
CA THR A 3 -11.12 -76.24 -0.32
C THR A 3 -10.59 -74.98 0.33
N LEU A 4 -11.20 -73.89 -0.03
CA LEU A 4 -11.09 -72.57 0.67
C LEU A 4 -11.88 -72.64 2.00
N LYS A 5 -11.24 -72.31 3.11
CA LYS A 5 -11.89 -72.10 4.40
C LYS A 5 -12.24 -70.60 4.49
N GLU A 6 -13.53 -70.28 4.60
CA GLU A 6 -14.03 -69.02 5.01
C GLU A 6 -13.74 -68.76 6.50
N THR A 7 -13.09 -67.65 6.79
CA THR A 7 -12.97 -67.14 8.16
C THR A 7 -13.93 -65.95 8.32
N SER A 8 -15.01 -66.19 9.05
CA SER A 8 -15.97 -65.16 9.46
C SER A 8 -15.33 -64.25 10.52
N VAL A 9 -15.14 -63.00 10.21
CA VAL A 9 -14.72 -61.96 11.17
C VAL A 9 -15.98 -61.35 11.81
N SER A 10 -16.05 -61.49 13.14
CA SER A 10 -17.18 -61.07 13.97
C SER A 10 -17.43 -59.58 13.91
N PHE A 11 -18.68 -59.21 13.67
CA PHE A 11 -19.21 -57.82 13.58
C PHE A 11 -19.03 -56.98 14.86
N LYS A 12 -18.60 -57.56 15.97
CA LYS A 12 -18.40 -56.84 17.25
C LYS A 12 -17.10 -56.00 17.31
N ASN A 13 -16.10 -56.32 16.48
CA ASN A 13 -14.80 -55.58 16.51
C ASN A 13 -14.78 -54.33 15.62
N ILE A 14 -15.75 -54.14 14.76
CA ILE A 14 -15.82 -52.95 13.86
C ILE A 14 -16.47 -51.76 14.60
N VAL A 15 -17.38 -51.99 15.54
CA VAL A 15 -18.03 -50.93 16.31
C VAL A 15 -17.10 -50.28 17.33
N THR A 16 -16.13 -51.05 17.89
CA THR A 16 -15.17 -50.54 18.88
C THR A 16 -14.06 -49.70 18.24
N LEU A 17 -13.68 -49.99 17.01
CA LEU A 17 -12.66 -49.21 16.30
C LEU A 17 -13.20 -47.86 15.78
N SER A 18 -14.48 -47.82 15.41
CA SER A 18 -15.15 -46.57 14.99
C SER A 18 -15.41 -45.62 16.16
N ALA A 19 -15.65 -46.10 17.37
CA ALA A 19 -15.84 -45.29 18.56
C ALA A 19 -14.52 -44.69 19.08
N VAL A 20 -13.39 -45.41 18.96
CA VAL A 20 -12.08 -44.89 19.33
C VAL A 20 -11.55 -43.89 18.31
N LEU A 21 -11.86 -44.04 17.02
CA LEU A 21 -11.53 -43.05 15.99
C LEU A 21 -12.37 -41.79 16.09
N ALA A 22 -13.64 -41.86 16.50
CA ALA A 22 -14.51 -40.71 16.74
C ALA A 22 -14.09 -39.92 18.00
N LEU A 23 -13.56 -40.59 19.04
CA LEU A 23 -13.06 -39.95 20.25
C LEU A 23 -11.67 -39.29 20.03
N LEU A 24 -10.86 -39.77 19.08
CA LEU A 24 -9.58 -39.17 18.72
C LEU A 24 -9.73 -37.97 17.77
N VAL A 25 -10.88 -37.82 17.05
CA VAL A 25 -11.15 -36.68 16.18
C VAL A 25 -11.78 -35.51 16.95
N THR A 26 -12.41 -35.77 18.13
CA THR A 26 -12.97 -34.71 18.98
C THR A 26 -12.01 -34.18 20.05
N ALA A 27 -10.82 -34.77 20.23
CA ALA A 27 -9.81 -34.31 21.18
C ALA A 27 -8.69 -33.47 20.57
N GLY A 28 -8.83 -33.06 19.33
CA GLY A 28 -7.82 -32.24 18.67
C GLY A 28 -8.41 -30.99 18.05
N PHE A 29 -8.36 -29.93 18.77
CA PHE A 29 -8.35 -28.50 18.41
C PHE A 29 -9.20 -27.70 19.39
N ALA A 30 -8.93 -27.83 20.67
CA ALA A 30 -9.04 -26.67 21.52
C ALA A 30 -7.96 -25.69 21.01
N ARG A 31 -8.35 -24.81 20.06
CA ARG A 31 -7.55 -23.64 19.68
C ARG A 31 -7.34 -22.90 20.99
N GLU A 32 -6.14 -22.97 21.59
CA GLU A 32 -5.78 -22.10 22.69
C GLU A 32 -6.26 -20.71 22.28
N ARG A 33 -7.19 -20.15 23.04
CA ARG A 33 -7.55 -18.74 22.88
C ARG A 33 -6.27 -17.97 23.17
N ARG A 34 -5.56 -17.53 22.13
CA ARG A 34 -4.47 -16.57 22.31
C ARG A 34 -5.07 -15.41 23.08
N GLU A 35 -4.54 -15.14 24.24
CA GLU A 35 -4.90 -13.93 24.97
C GLU A 35 -4.68 -12.74 24.03
N VAL A 36 -5.71 -11.91 23.86
CA VAL A 36 -5.59 -10.68 23.07
C VAL A 36 -4.63 -9.78 23.83
N PRO A 37 -3.54 -9.30 23.22
CA PRO A 37 -2.63 -8.37 23.88
C PRO A 37 -3.36 -7.15 24.42
N PRO A 38 -2.84 -6.49 25.46
CA PRO A 38 -3.46 -5.30 26.01
C PRO A 38 -3.55 -4.19 24.95
N LEU A 39 -4.59 -3.35 25.06
CA LEU A 39 -4.75 -2.16 24.23
C LEU A 39 -3.63 -1.17 24.53
N VAL A 40 -2.88 -0.77 23.49
CA VAL A 40 -1.83 0.25 23.58
C VAL A 40 -2.19 1.47 22.73
N GLY A 41 -1.38 2.53 22.80
CA GLY A 41 -1.57 3.77 22.04
C GLY A 41 -2.11 4.90 22.90
N SER A 42 -2.82 5.84 22.26
CA SER A 42 -3.25 7.08 22.91
C SER A 42 -4.35 6.85 23.96
N GLU A 43 -4.25 7.53 25.08
CA GLU A 43 -5.33 7.63 26.06
C GLU A 43 -6.46 8.50 25.50
N VAL A 44 -7.69 8.23 25.93
CA VAL A 44 -8.86 9.07 25.62
C VAL A 44 -8.89 10.18 26.68
N GLY A 45 -8.72 11.42 26.25
CA GLY A 45 -8.83 12.60 27.11
C GLY A 45 -10.26 12.90 27.57
N PRO A 46 -10.45 14.01 28.30
CA PRO A 46 -11.79 14.46 28.70
C PRO A 46 -12.72 14.62 27.48
N GLN A 47 -13.99 14.30 27.69
CA GLN A 47 -15.04 14.55 26.69
C GLN A 47 -15.33 16.04 26.63
N MET A 48 -14.95 16.68 25.54
CA MET A 48 -15.16 18.12 25.26
C MET A 48 -15.55 18.27 23.80
N ASP A 49 -16.58 19.03 23.51
CA ASP A 49 -16.97 19.28 22.12
C ASP A 49 -16.11 20.41 21.52
N GLU A 50 -15.73 21.42 22.30
CA GLU A 50 -14.79 22.46 21.90
C GLU A 50 -13.38 21.91 21.64
N ILE A 51 -12.75 22.32 20.54
CA ILE A 51 -11.41 21.88 20.12
C ILE A 51 -10.31 22.67 20.80
N VAL A 52 -9.24 21.99 21.21
CA VAL A 52 -8.00 22.60 21.68
C VAL A 52 -6.84 22.20 20.78
N PRO A 53 -6.35 23.07 19.91
CA PRO A 53 -5.22 22.78 19.05
C PRO A 53 -3.93 22.56 19.87
N LYS A 54 -3.19 21.51 19.55
CA LYS A 54 -1.92 21.17 20.18
C LYS A 54 -0.79 21.16 19.14
N ARG A 55 0.05 20.14 19.15
CA ARG A 55 1.25 20.03 18.32
C ARG A 55 0.89 19.88 16.84
N PHE A 56 1.51 20.71 16.01
CA PHE A 56 1.50 20.56 14.55
C PHE A 56 2.80 19.90 14.08
N ILE A 57 2.72 18.89 13.23
CA ILE A 57 3.85 18.11 12.73
C ILE A 57 3.86 18.18 11.21
N VAL A 58 5.01 18.52 10.64
CA VAL A 58 5.31 18.37 9.22
C VAL A 58 6.07 17.05 9.08
N ASP A 59 5.49 16.11 8.35
CA ASP A 59 6.14 14.82 8.11
C ASP A 59 7.33 14.98 7.14
N PRO A 60 8.35 14.10 7.17
CA PRO A 60 9.44 14.14 6.22
C PRO A 60 8.92 14.16 4.77
N PRO A 61 9.24 15.18 3.94
CA PRO A 61 8.65 15.34 2.62
C PRO A 61 9.05 14.21 1.67
N THR A 62 8.14 13.84 0.76
CA THR A 62 8.47 13.00 -0.38
C THR A 62 8.83 13.89 -1.60
N ILE A 63 8.99 13.27 -2.78
CA ILE A 63 9.36 14.00 -4.00
C ILE A 63 8.18 14.82 -4.55
N GLU A 64 6.96 14.30 -4.42
CA GLU A 64 5.77 14.91 -5.02
C GLU A 64 4.67 15.22 -4.00
N ASN A 65 4.91 14.97 -2.69
CA ASN A 65 3.87 15.17 -1.69
C ASN A 65 4.42 15.70 -0.37
N LEU A 66 3.56 16.44 0.34
CA LEU A 66 3.81 16.94 1.70
C LEU A 66 2.74 16.38 2.63
N GLY A 67 3.14 15.85 3.77
CA GLY A 67 2.25 15.29 4.79
C GLY A 67 2.25 16.13 6.06
N PHE A 68 1.09 16.21 6.71
CA PHE A 68 0.89 16.99 7.92
C PHE A 68 0.04 16.23 8.92
N ARG A 69 0.32 16.47 10.22
CA ARG A 69 -0.50 15.99 11.34
C ARG A 69 -0.72 17.12 12.33
N TRP A 70 -1.95 17.33 12.74
CA TRP A 70 -2.30 18.34 13.74
C TRP A 70 -2.98 17.67 14.93
N VAL A 71 -2.23 17.45 15.99
CA VAL A 71 -2.72 16.87 17.27
C VAL A 71 -3.63 17.88 17.94
N ILE A 72 -4.74 17.39 18.47
CA ILE A 72 -5.76 18.18 19.16
C ILE A 72 -6.21 17.50 20.44
N GLU A 73 -6.92 18.22 21.28
CA GLU A 73 -7.80 17.70 22.34
C GLU A 73 -9.21 18.17 22.07
N GLY A 74 -10.22 17.53 22.65
CA GLY A 74 -11.64 17.85 22.44
C GLY A 74 -12.17 17.37 21.10
N ASP A 75 -13.20 18.07 20.57
CA ASP A 75 -13.97 17.69 19.37
C ASP A 75 -14.52 16.25 19.48
N SER A 76 -15.15 15.95 20.62
CA SER A 76 -15.71 14.62 20.91
C SER A 76 -16.88 14.26 20.00
N ASN A 77 -17.60 15.25 19.51
CA ASN A 77 -18.69 15.11 18.55
C ASN A 77 -18.24 15.03 17.08
N ARG A 78 -16.90 15.21 16.79
CA ARG A 78 -16.25 15.06 15.48
C ARG A 78 -16.79 16.02 14.41
N ASN A 79 -17.24 17.22 14.76
CA ASN A 79 -17.76 18.19 13.83
C ASN A 79 -16.73 19.25 13.37
N ALA A 80 -15.54 19.27 13.96
CA ALA A 80 -14.44 20.11 13.54
C ALA A 80 -13.82 19.64 12.21
N SER A 81 -13.24 20.58 11.46
CA SER A 81 -12.66 20.33 10.15
C SER A 81 -11.42 21.19 9.89
N VAL A 82 -10.53 20.71 9.01
CA VAL A 82 -9.35 21.46 8.55
C VAL A 82 -9.35 21.55 7.03
N ALA A 83 -9.67 22.72 6.51
CA ALA A 83 -9.50 23.03 5.10
C ALA A 83 -8.03 23.34 4.80
N VAL A 84 -7.55 22.85 3.64
CA VAL A 84 -6.16 23.01 3.20
C VAL A 84 -6.11 23.72 1.86
N ALA A 85 -5.26 24.75 1.76
CA ALA A 85 -4.93 25.38 0.50
C ALA A 85 -3.40 25.55 0.40
N PHE A 86 -2.88 25.54 -0.81
CA PHE A 86 -1.43 25.62 -1.04
C PHE A 86 -1.11 26.52 -2.24
N ARG A 87 0.14 26.98 -2.29
CA ARG A 87 0.70 27.67 -3.47
C ARG A 87 2.22 27.47 -3.50
N LYS A 88 2.83 27.56 -4.66
CA LYS A 88 4.29 27.72 -4.72
C LYS A 88 4.69 29.00 -4.01
N LYS A 89 5.77 28.96 -3.25
CA LYS A 89 6.29 30.14 -2.54
C LYS A 89 6.50 31.31 -3.52
N GLY A 90 5.96 32.48 -3.15
CA GLY A 90 6.00 33.69 -3.97
C GLY A 90 4.86 33.84 -4.99
N GLN A 91 4.04 32.82 -5.22
CA GLN A 91 2.85 32.95 -6.05
C GLN A 91 1.70 33.60 -5.26
N ARG A 92 0.81 34.34 -5.98
CA ARG A 92 -0.33 35.02 -5.34
C ARG A 92 -1.54 34.10 -5.16
N ARG A 93 -1.80 33.19 -6.13
CA ARG A 93 -3.01 32.39 -6.19
C ARG A 93 -2.87 31.14 -5.31
N TRP A 94 -3.80 30.95 -4.40
CA TRP A 94 -3.99 29.71 -3.65
C TRP A 94 -4.80 28.72 -4.47
N LYS A 95 -4.44 27.44 -4.36
CA LYS A 95 -5.20 26.29 -4.85
C LYS A 95 -5.69 25.51 -3.64
N ASP A 96 -6.88 24.94 -3.75
CA ASP A 96 -7.39 24.04 -2.71
C ASP A 96 -6.74 22.66 -2.81
N ALA A 97 -6.55 22.02 -1.67
CA ALA A 97 -6.16 20.63 -1.53
C ALA A 97 -7.28 19.83 -0.83
N LEU A 98 -7.17 18.52 -0.82
CA LEU A 98 -8.07 17.69 0.00
C LEU A 98 -8.02 18.18 1.47
N PRO A 99 -9.16 18.21 2.18
CA PRO A 99 -9.16 18.52 3.61
C PRO A 99 -8.40 17.45 4.39
N MET A 100 -7.91 17.81 5.58
CA MET A 100 -7.32 16.81 6.46
C MET A 100 -8.38 15.86 6.99
N LEU A 101 -8.04 14.58 7.06
CA LEU A 101 -8.87 13.55 7.66
C LEU A 101 -8.91 13.69 9.18
N ARG A 102 -10.09 13.59 9.77
CA ARG A 102 -10.29 13.55 11.21
C ARG A 102 -10.01 12.14 11.74
N VAL A 103 -8.99 11.98 12.55
CA VAL A 103 -8.60 10.74 13.25
C VAL A 103 -8.98 10.90 14.73
N HIS A 104 -9.76 9.97 15.29
CA HIS A 104 -10.31 10.14 16.63
C HIS A 104 -10.44 8.82 17.38
N HIS A 105 -9.33 8.35 17.94
CA HIS A 105 -9.30 7.19 18.84
C HIS A 105 -9.84 5.87 18.26
N GLU A 106 -9.77 5.70 16.92
CA GLU A 106 -10.11 4.42 16.29
C GLU A 106 -9.20 3.32 16.86
N VAL A 107 -9.80 2.16 17.18
CA VAL A 107 -9.05 1.00 17.64
C VAL A 107 -8.87 0.03 16.49
N SER A 108 -7.65 -0.03 15.99
CA SER A 108 -7.24 -0.95 14.91
C SER A 108 -6.60 -2.20 15.47
N ASN A 109 -6.55 -3.29 14.66
CA ASN A 109 -5.92 -4.57 15.00
C ASN A 109 -6.50 -5.23 16.27
N GLN A 110 -7.80 -5.12 16.48
CA GLN A 110 -8.47 -5.52 17.72
C GLN A 110 -8.22 -6.99 18.16
N ALA A 111 -7.85 -7.87 17.23
CA ALA A 111 -7.67 -9.29 17.50
C ALA A 111 -6.21 -9.72 17.79
N TYR A 112 -5.20 -8.92 17.37
CA TYR A 112 -3.80 -9.36 17.35
C TYR A 112 -2.81 -8.39 18.00
N GLY A 113 -3.26 -7.32 18.58
CA GLY A 113 -2.45 -6.26 19.18
C GLY A 113 -3.17 -4.93 18.98
N PRO A 114 -4.24 -4.71 19.76
CA PRO A 114 -5.10 -3.55 19.57
C PRO A 114 -4.31 -2.26 19.86
N TYR A 115 -4.45 -1.30 18.95
CA TYR A 115 -3.85 0.02 19.05
C TYR A 115 -4.92 1.10 18.92
N ARG A 116 -4.94 2.03 19.85
CA ARG A 116 -5.81 3.21 19.78
C ARG A 116 -5.06 4.38 19.16
N THR A 117 -5.60 4.93 18.10
CA THR A 117 -5.04 6.10 17.43
C THR A 117 -5.14 7.35 18.29
N GLY A 118 -4.38 8.39 17.94
CA GLY A 118 -4.47 9.69 18.60
C GLY A 118 -5.74 10.45 18.23
N ASN A 119 -5.89 11.62 18.86
CA ASN A 119 -6.88 12.61 18.52
C ASN A 119 -6.21 13.70 17.67
N LEU A 120 -6.42 13.68 16.35
CA LEU A 120 -5.69 14.55 15.44
C LEU A 120 -6.40 14.71 14.09
N PHE A 121 -5.92 15.66 13.30
CA PHE A 121 -6.12 15.73 11.87
C PHE A 121 -4.85 15.29 11.14
N ALA A 122 -4.98 14.50 10.09
CA ALA A 122 -3.87 14.12 9.22
C ALA A 122 -4.25 14.31 7.74
N GLY A 123 -3.29 14.74 6.92
CA GLY A 123 -3.57 14.98 5.50
C GLY A 123 -2.34 15.34 4.70
N SER A 124 -2.51 15.34 3.38
CA SER A 124 -1.43 15.60 2.42
C SER A 124 -1.79 16.66 1.41
N VAL A 125 -0.78 17.40 0.95
CA VAL A 125 -0.83 18.15 -0.30
C VAL A 125 -0.15 17.29 -1.36
N LEU A 126 -0.88 16.99 -2.45
CA LEU A 126 -0.55 15.95 -3.41
C LEU A 126 -0.01 16.51 -4.73
N PHE A 127 0.73 15.68 -5.49
CA PHE A 127 1.12 15.90 -6.89
C PHE A 127 1.86 17.23 -7.11
N LEU A 128 2.79 17.52 -6.23
CA LEU A 128 3.63 18.72 -6.26
C LEU A 128 4.87 18.52 -7.15
N GLU A 129 5.51 19.60 -7.52
CA GLU A 129 6.79 19.55 -8.23
C GLU A 129 7.95 19.22 -7.28
N PRO A 130 8.93 18.41 -7.70
CA PRO A 130 10.13 18.12 -6.91
C PRO A 130 10.95 19.37 -6.59
N ALA A 131 11.68 19.35 -5.48
CA ALA A 131 12.59 20.41 -5.04
C ALA A 131 11.97 21.81 -5.02
N THR A 132 10.68 21.90 -4.69
CA THR A 132 9.90 23.14 -4.78
C THR A 132 9.35 23.53 -3.42
N ALA A 133 9.56 24.80 -3.04
CA ALA A 133 9.01 25.36 -1.82
C ALA A 133 7.54 25.75 -2.00
N TYR A 134 6.71 25.36 -1.06
CA TYR A 134 5.29 25.67 -1.01
C TYR A 134 4.92 26.35 0.30
N GLU A 135 3.97 27.26 0.23
CA GLU A 135 3.21 27.74 1.38
C GLU A 135 1.90 26.97 1.47
N VAL A 136 1.62 26.43 2.65
CA VAL A 136 0.40 25.66 2.93
C VAL A 136 -0.39 26.37 4.01
N ARG A 137 -1.65 26.68 3.72
CA ARG A 137 -2.60 27.35 4.60
C ARG A 137 -3.60 26.33 5.12
N LEU A 138 -3.64 26.15 6.45
CA LEU A 138 -4.56 25.26 7.14
C LEU A 138 -5.55 26.10 7.95
N THR A 139 -6.84 25.92 7.65
CA THR A 139 -7.93 26.63 8.32
C THR A 139 -8.72 25.62 9.16
N LEU A 140 -8.44 25.60 10.45
CA LEU A 140 -9.18 24.80 11.43
C LEU A 140 -10.49 25.52 11.76
N ARG A 141 -11.59 24.82 11.76
CA ARG A 141 -12.93 25.29 12.15
C ARG A 141 -13.56 24.28 13.07
N ASP A 142 -14.21 24.78 14.09
CA ASP A 142 -15.03 24.01 15.02
C ASP A 142 -16.28 24.84 15.34
N PRO A 143 -17.50 24.32 15.08
CA PRO A 143 -18.73 25.01 15.45
C PRO A 143 -18.90 25.26 16.94
N ASP A 144 -18.28 24.43 17.82
CA ASP A 144 -18.39 24.53 19.25
C ASP A 144 -17.34 25.48 19.88
N GLY A 145 -16.37 25.95 19.08
CA GLY A 145 -15.37 26.92 19.54
C GLY A 145 -13.94 26.37 19.61
N GLY A 146 -13.03 27.16 20.21
CA GLY A 146 -11.62 26.78 20.43
C GLY A 146 -10.72 26.85 19.20
N ALA A 147 -11.28 26.89 17.99
CA ALA A 147 -10.49 27.02 16.77
C ALA A 147 -9.78 28.38 16.66
N PRO A 148 -8.53 28.44 16.17
CA PRO A 148 -7.82 29.71 15.97
C PRO A 148 -8.55 30.60 14.96
N VAL A 149 -8.68 31.89 15.26
CA VAL A 149 -9.31 32.89 14.36
C VAL A 149 -8.53 33.03 13.05
N LYS A 150 -7.19 32.88 13.09
CA LYS A 150 -6.34 32.99 11.91
C LYS A 150 -5.88 31.61 11.42
N PRO A 151 -5.89 31.37 10.10
CA PRO A 151 -5.30 30.18 9.54
C PRO A 151 -3.82 30.02 9.90
N LYS A 152 -3.37 28.79 10.08
CA LYS A 152 -1.95 28.45 10.18
C LYS A 152 -1.37 28.42 8.76
N ILE A 153 -0.32 29.21 8.51
CA ILE A 153 0.45 29.16 7.26
C ILE A 153 1.83 28.62 7.59
N ILE A 154 2.23 27.60 6.86
CA ILE A 154 3.56 26.97 6.98
C ILE A 154 4.25 26.97 5.62
N GLU A 155 5.57 26.95 5.65
CA GLU A 155 6.41 26.70 4.49
C GLU A 155 6.97 25.28 4.57
N ALA A 156 6.89 24.52 3.47
CA ALA A 156 7.48 23.20 3.34
C ALA A 156 7.98 22.99 1.91
N THR A 157 9.07 22.24 1.77
CA THR A 157 9.72 22.01 0.47
C THR A 157 9.67 20.53 0.15
N THR A 158 9.23 20.15 -1.05
CA THR A 158 9.31 18.79 -1.56
C THR A 158 10.75 18.37 -1.76
N ARG A 159 11.03 17.08 -1.55
CA ARG A 159 12.38 16.54 -1.72
C ARG A 159 12.80 16.55 -3.19
N ALA A 160 14.08 16.82 -3.44
CA ALA A 160 14.66 16.69 -4.77
C ALA A 160 14.76 15.21 -5.20
N ILE A 161 14.67 14.95 -6.50
CA ILE A 161 15.02 13.64 -7.05
C ILE A 161 16.52 13.39 -6.76
N PRO A 162 16.89 12.27 -6.12
CA PRO A 162 18.27 12.00 -5.76
C PRO A 162 19.20 11.93 -6.97
N LYS A 163 20.36 12.55 -6.86
CA LYS A 163 21.41 12.51 -7.90
C LYS A 163 22.80 12.31 -7.29
N ALA A 164 23.71 11.73 -8.07
CA ALA A 164 25.11 11.66 -7.71
C ALA A 164 25.71 13.08 -7.56
N PHE A 165 26.79 13.19 -6.82
CA PHE A 165 27.55 14.44 -6.73
C PHE A 165 28.35 14.66 -8.03
N ASP A 166 28.18 15.81 -8.68
CA ASP A 166 28.78 16.07 -10.00
C ASP A 166 30.30 16.22 -9.97
N GLY A 167 30.90 16.54 -8.83
CA GLY A 167 32.37 16.65 -8.64
C GLY A 167 33.01 15.42 -7.99
N GLY A 168 32.36 14.26 -8.02
CA GLY A 168 32.82 13.03 -7.39
C GLY A 168 33.99 12.38 -8.13
N ARG A 169 34.93 11.82 -7.38
CA ARG A 169 35.99 10.98 -7.91
C ARG A 169 35.43 9.62 -8.31
N THR A 170 35.86 9.06 -9.43
CA THR A 170 35.54 7.69 -9.82
C THR A 170 36.59 6.72 -9.32
N ILE A 171 36.15 5.63 -8.69
CA ILE A 171 36.99 4.52 -8.22
C ILE A 171 36.54 3.28 -8.99
N GLU A 172 37.44 2.68 -9.75
CA GLU A 172 37.14 1.48 -10.54
C GLU A 172 37.13 0.23 -9.65
N ALA A 173 36.07 -0.57 -9.76
CA ALA A 173 35.93 -1.85 -9.10
C ALA A 173 35.83 -2.97 -10.15
N THR A 174 36.72 -3.94 -10.08
CA THR A 174 36.66 -5.16 -10.89
C THR A 174 36.30 -6.37 -10.03
N ALA A 175 35.75 -7.41 -10.62
CA ALA A 175 35.42 -8.64 -9.90
C ALA A 175 36.66 -9.29 -9.24
N GLU A 176 37.82 -9.17 -9.84
CA GLU A 176 39.09 -9.68 -9.32
C GLU A 176 39.57 -8.92 -8.07
N LYS A 177 39.54 -7.58 -8.09
CA LYS A 177 39.95 -6.73 -6.95
C LYS A 177 38.90 -6.63 -5.85
N GLY A 178 37.66 -6.97 -6.18
CA GLY A 178 36.53 -6.97 -5.25
C GLY A 178 35.90 -5.60 -5.00
N LEU A 179 34.62 -5.61 -4.75
CA LEU A 179 33.80 -4.42 -4.46
C LEU A 179 34.25 -3.71 -3.16
N MET A 180 34.52 -4.49 -2.11
CA MET A 180 34.86 -3.93 -0.80
C MET A 180 36.21 -3.22 -0.80
N ALA A 181 37.17 -3.66 -1.58
CA ALA A 181 38.45 -2.98 -1.73
C ALA A 181 38.30 -1.56 -2.36
N ALA A 182 37.38 -1.39 -3.29
CA ALA A 182 37.05 -0.07 -3.83
C ALA A 182 36.28 0.78 -2.80
N PHE A 183 35.33 0.17 -2.07
CA PHE A 183 34.53 0.85 -1.04
C PHE A 183 35.43 1.38 0.10
N GLU A 184 36.45 0.62 0.53
CA GLU A 184 37.36 1.07 1.58
C GLU A 184 38.09 2.37 1.24
N GLN A 185 38.28 2.66 -0.03
CA GLN A 185 38.91 3.89 -0.52
C GLN A 185 37.92 5.05 -0.70
N ALA A 186 36.60 4.73 -0.71
CA ALA A 186 35.56 5.71 -1.02
C ALA A 186 35.35 6.72 0.11
N ARG A 187 35.04 7.94 -0.29
CA ARG A 187 34.63 9.08 0.56
C ARG A 187 33.29 9.60 0.10
N PRO A 188 32.58 10.36 0.94
CA PRO A 188 31.32 11.01 0.53
C PRO A 188 31.50 11.81 -0.78
N GLY A 189 30.64 11.49 -1.77
CA GLY A 189 30.66 12.07 -3.11
C GLY A 189 31.32 11.20 -4.18
N ASP A 190 32.08 10.16 -3.82
CA ASP A 190 32.73 9.29 -4.77
C ASP A 190 31.76 8.35 -5.50
N ILE A 191 32.10 7.96 -6.71
CA ILE A 191 31.41 6.97 -7.53
C ILE A 191 32.31 5.74 -7.64
N ILE A 192 31.82 4.61 -7.15
CA ILE A 192 32.44 3.30 -7.37
C ILE A 192 31.85 2.75 -8.66
N GLN A 193 32.64 2.79 -9.75
CA GLN A 193 32.26 2.27 -11.06
C GLN A 193 32.60 0.78 -11.13
N LEU A 194 31.56 -0.07 -11.15
CA LEU A 194 31.74 -1.51 -11.29
C LEU A 194 31.91 -1.86 -12.77
N HIS A 195 32.92 -2.67 -13.07
CA HIS A 195 33.09 -3.31 -14.37
C HIS A 195 32.15 -4.53 -14.51
N PRO A 196 31.84 -4.98 -15.75
CA PRO A 196 31.12 -6.23 -15.96
C PRO A 196 31.83 -7.39 -15.23
N GLY A 197 31.04 -8.21 -14.54
CA GLY A 197 31.56 -9.35 -13.80
C GLY A 197 30.69 -9.77 -12.63
N LEU A 198 31.15 -10.84 -11.95
CA LEU A 198 30.45 -11.44 -10.82
C LEU A 198 31.13 -11.05 -9.51
N TYR A 199 30.41 -10.37 -8.66
CA TYR A 199 30.84 -9.93 -7.33
C TYR A 199 30.13 -10.77 -6.27
N LYS A 200 30.89 -11.60 -5.56
CA LYS A 200 30.35 -12.48 -4.51
C LYS A 200 30.31 -11.77 -3.18
N GLY A 201 29.11 -11.70 -2.60
CA GLY A 201 28.86 -11.18 -1.26
C GLY A 201 29.00 -12.25 -0.16
N PRO A 202 28.55 -11.98 1.06
CA PRO A 202 27.76 -10.80 1.47
C PRO A 202 28.59 -9.52 1.50
N PHE A 203 27.90 -8.37 1.27
CA PHE A 203 28.50 -7.03 1.37
C PHE A 203 27.88 -6.29 2.57
N GLU A 204 28.71 -5.94 3.53
CA GLU A 204 28.32 -5.14 4.70
C GLU A 204 29.00 -3.78 4.62
N PHE A 205 28.19 -2.74 4.45
CA PHE A 205 28.69 -1.38 4.30
C PHE A 205 28.69 -0.66 5.65
N ASN A 206 29.85 -0.07 6.01
CA ASN A 206 30.11 0.59 7.28
C ASN A 206 30.44 2.09 7.16
N LYS A 207 30.40 2.66 5.95
CA LYS A 207 30.59 4.08 5.68
C LYS A 207 29.35 4.67 5.03
N SER A 208 29.10 5.94 5.33
CA SER A 208 27.96 6.70 4.81
C SER A 208 28.45 7.79 3.86
N GLY A 209 27.62 8.09 2.87
CA GLY A 209 27.64 9.37 2.18
C GLY A 209 26.93 10.46 3.00
N THR A 210 26.67 11.60 2.36
CA THR A 210 25.75 12.64 2.87
C THR A 210 24.66 12.92 1.83
N ALA A 211 23.62 13.65 2.21
CA ALA A 211 22.54 14.00 1.29
C ALA A 211 23.05 14.74 0.03
N GLU A 212 24.06 15.62 0.19
CA GLU A 212 24.70 16.38 -0.89
C GLU A 212 25.80 15.58 -1.60
N ARG A 213 26.42 14.63 -0.90
CA ARG A 213 27.56 13.83 -1.36
C ARG A 213 27.36 12.34 -1.08
N PRO A 214 26.40 11.68 -1.77
CA PRO A 214 26.21 10.25 -1.62
C PRO A 214 27.42 9.45 -2.12
N ILE A 215 27.60 8.22 -1.61
CA ILE A 215 28.51 7.25 -2.21
C ILE A 215 27.69 6.44 -3.21
N VAL A 216 28.13 6.38 -4.46
CA VAL A 216 27.38 5.76 -5.55
C VAL A 216 28.07 4.49 -6.03
N PHE A 217 27.38 3.37 -6.03
CA PHE A 217 27.77 2.12 -6.68
C PHE A 217 27.07 2.07 -8.04
N ARG A 218 27.84 2.16 -9.10
CA ARG A 218 27.31 2.29 -10.46
C ARG A 218 27.74 1.12 -11.33
N GLY A 219 26.79 0.39 -11.87
CA GLY A 219 27.02 -0.65 -12.87
C GLY A 219 27.43 -0.08 -14.23
N PRO A 220 27.98 -0.91 -15.10
CA PRO A 220 28.44 -0.51 -16.43
C PRO A 220 27.29 -0.11 -17.35
N THR A 221 27.61 0.58 -18.44
CA THR A 221 26.66 0.83 -19.54
C THR A 221 26.61 -0.36 -20.51
N ASP A 222 27.68 -1.13 -20.56
CA ASP A 222 27.89 -2.28 -21.43
C ASP A 222 28.16 -3.53 -20.57
N GLY A 223 27.35 -4.58 -20.70
CA GLY A 223 27.41 -5.77 -19.86
C GLY A 223 26.72 -5.58 -18.50
N GLU A 224 26.94 -6.51 -17.57
CA GLU A 224 26.30 -6.53 -16.25
C GLU A 224 27.33 -6.65 -15.11
N ALA A 225 27.20 -5.84 -14.08
CA ALA A 225 27.83 -6.05 -12.79
C ALA A 225 26.83 -6.79 -11.88
N VAL A 226 27.11 -8.06 -11.61
CA VAL A 226 26.23 -8.96 -10.87
C VAL A 226 26.72 -9.12 -9.45
N LEU A 227 25.89 -8.74 -8.48
CA LEU A 227 26.10 -8.99 -7.06
C LEU A 227 25.27 -10.19 -6.64
N GLU A 228 25.89 -11.24 -6.08
CA GLU A 228 25.18 -12.42 -5.63
C GLU A 228 25.65 -12.90 -4.26
N ALA A 229 24.81 -13.71 -3.60
CA ALA A 229 25.16 -14.43 -2.38
C ALA A 229 25.01 -15.96 -2.57
N ASP A 230 25.02 -16.73 -1.48
CA ASP A 230 25.10 -18.19 -1.51
C ASP A 230 23.73 -18.89 -1.68
N GLY A 231 22.84 -18.33 -2.49
CA GLY A 231 21.57 -18.94 -2.83
C GLY A 231 20.38 -18.43 -2.02
N VAL A 232 19.19 -18.88 -2.42
CA VAL A 232 17.90 -18.45 -1.83
C VAL A 232 17.60 -19.08 -0.47
N GLY A 233 18.34 -20.13 -0.10
CA GLY A 233 18.18 -20.81 1.18
C GLY A 233 18.74 -20.04 2.37
N GLY A 234 18.33 -20.43 3.58
CA GLY A 234 18.83 -19.80 4.80
C GLY A 234 18.39 -18.33 4.96
N ARG A 235 19.33 -17.47 5.33
CA ARG A 235 19.14 -16.02 5.47
C ARG A 235 20.25 -15.26 4.76
N SER A 236 20.70 -15.76 3.62
CA SER A 236 21.73 -15.10 2.82
C SER A 236 21.28 -13.70 2.38
N ARG A 237 22.19 -12.74 2.41
CA ARG A 237 21.93 -11.36 2.01
C ARG A 237 23.03 -10.88 1.10
N ILE A 238 22.67 -10.18 0.03
CA ILE A 238 23.69 -9.59 -0.84
C ILE A 238 24.22 -8.31 -0.19
N VAL A 239 23.32 -7.38 0.17
CA VAL A 239 23.67 -6.11 0.79
C VAL A 239 22.99 -6.03 2.17
N THR A 240 23.81 -5.75 3.19
CA THR A 240 23.32 -5.41 4.54
C THR A 240 23.74 -3.98 4.88
N LEU A 241 22.76 -3.19 5.30
CA LEU A 241 22.91 -1.82 5.80
C LEU A 241 22.62 -1.83 7.29
N ASN A 242 23.49 -1.27 8.10
CA ASN A 242 23.31 -1.15 9.55
C ASN A 242 23.75 0.23 10.01
N GLY A 243 22.82 1.19 9.96
CA GLY A 243 23.11 2.58 10.30
C GLY A 243 23.96 3.31 9.26
N THR A 244 24.03 2.80 8.03
CA THR A 244 24.71 3.46 6.91
C THR A 244 23.71 4.26 6.08
N HIS A 245 24.12 5.43 5.62
CA HIS A 245 23.25 6.42 5.00
C HIS A 245 23.76 6.87 3.64
N HIS A 246 22.85 7.33 2.78
CA HIS A 246 23.14 7.95 1.47
C HIS A 246 24.06 7.10 0.59
N LEU A 247 23.73 5.81 0.47
CA LEU A 247 24.34 4.89 -0.49
C LEU A 247 23.40 4.74 -1.69
N PHE A 248 23.94 4.88 -2.89
CA PHE A 248 23.18 4.75 -4.13
C PHE A 248 23.64 3.53 -4.92
N PHE A 249 22.70 2.67 -5.29
CA PHE A 249 22.92 1.51 -6.16
C PHE A 249 22.23 1.76 -7.49
N GLU A 250 22.99 1.84 -8.57
CA GLU A 250 22.51 2.21 -9.89
C GLU A 250 22.96 1.21 -10.96
N ARG A 251 22.05 0.71 -11.79
CA ARG A 251 22.32 -0.20 -12.92
C ARG A 251 23.10 -1.46 -12.53
N LEU A 252 22.74 -2.06 -11.39
CA LEU A 252 23.33 -3.29 -10.89
C LEU A 252 22.34 -4.45 -11.02
N THR A 253 22.86 -5.66 -11.13
CA THR A 253 22.06 -6.89 -11.03
C THR A 253 22.32 -7.55 -9.69
N PHE A 254 21.25 -7.81 -8.92
CA PHE A 254 21.28 -8.56 -7.66
C PHE A 254 20.55 -9.89 -7.86
N ARG A 255 21.20 -11.00 -7.51
CA ARG A 255 20.57 -12.30 -7.69
C ARG A 255 21.04 -13.36 -6.71
N ASN A 256 20.32 -14.48 -6.70
CA ASN A 256 20.73 -15.70 -5.99
C ASN A 256 20.96 -15.48 -4.49
N ALA A 257 19.94 -14.95 -3.81
CA ALA A 257 19.97 -14.72 -2.37
C ALA A 257 18.60 -14.88 -1.72
N HIS A 258 18.58 -15.05 -0.40
CA HIS A 258 17.34 -14.91 0.35
C HIS A 258 16.84 -13.46 0.31
N THR A 259 17.73 -12.46 0.52
CA THR A 259 17.39 -11.03 0.46
C THR A 259 18.44 -10.26 -0.34
N ALA A 260 18.00 -9.49 -1.33
CA ALA A 260 18.95 -8.70 -2.11
C ALA A 260 19.48 -7.51 -1.30
N VAL A 261 18.61 -6.64 -0.78
CA VAL A 261 19.02 -5.48 0.03
C VAL A 261 18.24 -5.47 1.35
N TYR A 262 18.96 -5.40 2.44
CA TYR A 262 18.39 -5.45 3.79
C TYR A 262 18.94 -4.32 4.67
N ALA A 263 18.03 -3.58 5.33
CA ALA A 263 18.40 -2.65 6.39
C ALA A 263 18.14 -3.28 7.76
N ALA A 264 19.21 -3.43 8.53
CA ALA A 264 19.19 -4.11 9.82
C ALA A 264 18.58 -3.23 10.93
N LYS A 265 17.89 -3.87 11.86
CA LYS A 265 17.48 -3.25 13.13
C LYS A 265 18.64 -3.28 14.16
N PRO A 266 18.76 -2.27 15.02
CA PRO A 266 17.99 -1.04 15.08
C PRO A 266 18.51 0.10 14.18
N GLY A 267 19.61 -0.09 13.45
CA GLY A 267 20.32 0.97 12.73
C GLY A 267 19.50 1.61 11.60
N GLY A 268 18.81 0.81 10.81
CA GLY A 268 18.12 1.31 9.63
C GLY A 268 19.05 1.92 8.58
N SER A 269 18.51 2.78 7.71
CA SER A 269 19.28 3.55 6.72
C SER A 269 18.50 4.79 6.30
N ASP A 270 19.17 5.91 6.08
CA ASP A 270 18.57 7.13 5.54
C ASP A 270 19.09 7.40 4.13
N GLY A 271 18.22 7.89 3.24
CA GLY A 271 18.62 8.35 1.91
C GLY A 271 19.17 7.26 0.98
N LEU A 272 18.79 6.00 1.17
CA LEU A 272 19.13 4.90 0.26
C LEU A 272 18.48 5.13 -1.10
N VAL A 273 19.26 4.91 -2.18
CA VAL A 273 18.74 4.90 -3.55
C VAL A 273 19.03 3.57 -4.21
N ILE A 274 18.01 2.96 -4.79
CA ILE A 274 18.12 1.77 -5.64
C ILE A 274 17.36 2.08 -6.92
N ARG A 275 18.09 2.26 -8.03
CA ARG A 275 17.44 2.62 -9.28
C ARG A 275 18.05 1.97 -10.51
N ARG A 276 17.21 1.66 -11.49
CA ARG A 276 17.60 1.01 -12.75
C ARG A 276 18.35 -0.29 -12.54
N CYS A 277 18.02 -0.99 -11.45
CA CYS A 277 18.61 -2.28 -11.09
C CYS A 277 17.70 -3.43 -11.52
N LYS A 278 18.31 -4.59 -11.75
CA LYS A 278 17.62 -5.88 -11.87
C LYS A 278 17.79 -6.63 -10.58
N ILE A 279 16.72 -7.17 -10.04
CA ILE A 279 16.72 -8.00 -8.83
C ILE A 279 15.95 -9.26 -9.16
N HIS A 280 16.59 -10.43 -9.12
CA HIS A 280 15.91 -11.69 -9.43
C HIS A 280 16.48 -12.87 -8.65
N ASP A 281 15.78 -14.00 -8.69
CA ASP A 281 16.14 -15.19 -7.92
C ASP A 281 16.33 -14.89 -6.42
N VAL A 282 15.34 -14.20 -5.84
CA VAL A 282 15.34 -13.78 -4.44
C VAL A 282 14.00 -14.08 -3.75
N VAL A 283 14.05 -14.36 -2.43
CA VAL A 283 12.86 -14.51 -1.59
C VAL A 283 12.32 -13.12 -1.20
N TYR A 284 13.21 -12.19 -0.84
CA TYR A 284 12.93 -10.77 -0.62
C TYR A 284 13.76 -9.93 -1.56
N GLY A 285 13.13 -8.99 -2.24
CA GLY A 285 13.88 -8.02 -3.05
C GLY A 285 14.57 -6.98 -2.15
N ILE A 286 13.84 -5.97 -1.72
CA ILE A 286 14.34 -4.87 -0.87
C ILE A 286 13.54 -4.90 0.43
N ASN A 287 14.21 -4.95 1.59
CA ASN A 287 13.53 -5.12 2.86
C ASN A 287 14.13 -4.25 3.96
N THR A 288 13.26 -3.43 4.57
CA THR A 288 13.52 -2.81 5.86
C THR A 288 12.28 -2.89 6.73
N GLY A 289 12.27 -3.56 7.81
CA GLY A 289 11.22 -3.49 8.84
C GLY A 289 11.62 -2.53 9.97
N CYS A 290 12.40 -1.48 9.68
CA CYS A 290 13.01 -0.63 10.68
C CYS A 290 12.44 0.79 10.65
N GLU A 291 11.88 1.23 11.78
CA GLU A 291 11.34 2.58 11.99
C GLU A 291 12.39 3.70 11.84
N ASN A 292 13.67 3.38 11.95
CA ASN A 292 14.77 4.31 11.75
C ASN A 292 15.18 4.47 10.28
N SER A 293 14.57 3.72 9.34
CA SER A 293 14.80 3.91 7.92
C SER A 293 14.01 5.10 7.40
N ARG A 294 14.66 5.96 6.56
CA ARG A 294 14.04 7.19 6.05
C ARG A 294 14.45 7.48 4.62
N ASN A 295 13.58 8.19 3.90
CA ASN A 295 13.89 8.86 2.63
C ASN A 295 14.46 7.96 1.52
N TRP A 296 14.10 6.69 1.51
CA TRP A 296 14.53 5.78 0.43
C TRP A 296 13.89 6.19 -0.89
N PHE A 297 14.64 6.01 -1.98
CA PHE A 297 14.17 6.20 -3.34
C PHE A 297 14.43 4.92 -4.15
N ILE A 298 13.38 4.17 -4.40
CA ILE A 298 13.41 2.90 -5.13
C ILE A 298 12.66 3.12 -6.45
N ALA A 299 13.39 3.24 -7.56
CA ALA A 299 12.82 3.67 -8.81
C ALA A 299 13.39 2.98 -10.05
N ASP A 300 12.54 2.75 -11.06
CA ASP A 300 12.96 2.23 -12.36
C ASP A 300 13.64 0.85 -12.27
N ASN A 301 13.27 0.01 -11.29
CA ASN A 301 13.86 -1.32 -11.11
C ASN A 301 12.95 -2.41 -11.69
N ASP A 302 13.58 -3.52 -12.07
CA ASP A 302 12.94 -4.78 -12.44
C ASP A 302 13.18 -5.80 -11.33
N ILE A 303 12.14 -6.13 -10.55
CA ILE A 303 12.22 -6.95 -9.33
C ILE A 303 11.37 -8.19 -9.52
N ILE A 304 12.02 -9.36 -9.61
CA ILE A 304 11.39 -10.63 -9.95
C ILE A 304 11.67 -11.65 -8.85
N GLY A 305 10.63 -12.07 -8.17
CA GLY A 305 10.69 -13.14 -7.17
C GLY A 305 10.78 -14.54 -7.79
N ILE A 306 10.78 -15.54 -6.92
CA ILE A 306 10.96 -16.95 -7.31
C ILE A 306 9.66 -17.76 -7.35
N ASN A 307 8.49 -17.13 -7.15
CA ASN A 307 7.22 -17.86 -7.19
C ASN A 307 6.92 -18.32 -8.62
N PRO A 308 6.72 -19.64 -8.82
CA PRO A 308 6.51 -20.20 -10.16
C PRO A 308 5.13 -19.88 -10.72
N THR A 309 4.15 -19.62 -9.87
CA THR A 309 2.76 -19.29 -10.21
C THR A 309 2.17 -18.32 -9.20
N TRP A 310 1.15 -17.58 -9.60
CA TRP A 310 0.36 -16.72 -8.72
C TRP A 310 -0.97 -17.39 -8.32
N TYR A 311 -1.43 -18.40 -9.09
CA TYR A 311 -2.68 -19.11 -8.86
C TYR A 311 -2.53 -20.61 -9.16
N PRO A 312 -3.17 -21.55 -8.41
CA PRO A 312 -3.90 -21.27 -7.17
C PRO A 312 -2.99 -20.80 -6.03
N ARG A 313 -3.54 -20.01 -5.12
CA ARG A 313 -2.81 -19.62 -3.90
C ARG A 313 -2.50 -20.87 -3.09
N PRO A 314 -1.26 -21.07 -2.64
CA PRO A 314 -0.91 -22.21 -1.79
C PRO A 314 -1.72 -22.24 -0.51
N SER A 315 -2.38 -23.35 -0.21
CA SER A 315 -3.36 -23.45 0.89
C SER A 315 -2.78 -23.45 2.30
N LYS A 316 -1.46 -23.63 2.47
CA LYS A 316 -0.85 -23.88 3.79
C LYS A 316 0.31 -22.96 4.17
N THR A 317 0.83 -22.19 3.29
CA THR A 317 1.87 -21.21 3.60
C THR A 317 1.48 -19.91 2.94
N TYR A 318 1.34 -18.86 3.71
CA TYR A 318 1.25 -17.49 3.22
C TYR A 318 2.42 -17.15 2.29
N MET A 319 3.40 -18.04 2.19
CA MET A 319 4.70 -17.77 1.63
C MET A 319 5.20 -19.00 0.91
N SER A 320 4.83 -19.12 -0.30
CA SER A 320 5.59 -19.87 -1.27
C SER A 320 6.92 -19.19 -1.50
N PRO A 321 7.94 -19.88 -1.98
CA PRO A 321 9.34 -19.51 -1.72
C PRO A 321 9.65 -17.99 -1.83
N GLY A 322 9.00 -17.24 -2.69
CA GLY A 322 9.16 -15.77 -2.78
C GLY A 322 8.18 -15.02 -1.88
N HIS A 323 8.69 -14.20 -0.97
CA HIS A 323 7.88 -13.51 0.04
C HIS A 323 7.46 -12.11 -0.41
N THR A 324 8.36 -11.12 -0.42
CA THR A 324 7.99 -9.73 -0.71
C THR A 324 9.00 -9.07 -1.65
N GLY A 325 8.48 -8.41 -2.69
CA GLY A 325 9.32 -7.69 -3.65
C GLY A 325 9.98 -6.46 -3.03
N VAL A 326 9.19 -5.57 -2.49
CA VAL A 326 9.68 -4.38 -1.77
C VAL A 326 8.87 -4.23 -0.48
N ASN A 327 9.53 -4.31 0.67
CA ASN A 327 8.97 -3.93 1.96
C ASN A 327 9.74 -2.74 2.52
N VAL A 328 9.02 -1.66 2.84
CA VAL A 328 9.60 -0.48 3.49
C VAL A 328 8.83 -0.19 4.79
N TYR A 329 9.55 0.32 5.79
CA TYR A 329 8.96 0.80 7.03
C TYR A 329 9.76 1.98 7.53
N GLY A 330 9.10 3.00 8.08
CA GLY A 330 9.73 4.24 8.50
C GLY A 330 9.07 5.45 7.85
N GLN A 331 9.83 6.37 7.26
CA GLN A 331 9.29 7.67 6.85
C GLN A 331 9.85 8.17 5.53
N GLY A 332 9.02 8.86 4.75
CA GLY A 332 9.47 9.61 3.57
C GLY A 332 9.95 8.76 2.40
N HIS A 333 9.64 7.47 2.37
CA HIS A 333 10.05 6.58 1.27
C HIS A 333 9.27 6.88 -0.01
N VAL A 334 9.93 6.69 -1.16
CA VAL A 334 9.32 6.80 -2.49
C VAL A 334 9.67 5.56 -3.31
N ILE A 335 8.64 4.84 -3.72
CA ILE A 335 8.74 3.62 -4.53
C ILE A 335 7.96 3.88 -5.83
N CYS A 336 8.66 4.07 -6.94
CA CYS A 336 8.00 4.48 -8.18
C CYS A 336 8.62 3.90 -9.43
N TYR A 337 7.79 3.71 -10.45
CA TYR A 337 8.25 3.21 -11.75
C TYR A 337 9.00 1.87 -11.67
N ASN A 338 8.65 0.98 -10.74
CA ASN A 338 9.22 -0.36 -10.67
C ASN A 338 8.29 -1.39 -11.30
N ARG A 339 8.83 -2.42 -11.91
CA ARG A 339 8.12 -3.66 -12.18
C ARG A 339 8.44 -4.65 -11.06
N ILE A 340 7.40 -5.13 -10.36
CA ILE A 340 7.55 -6.06 -9.23
C ILE A 340 6.63 -7.24 -9.46
N THR A 341 7.18 -8.43 -9.55
CA THR A 341 6.42 -9.61 -9.95
C THR A 341 6.93 -10.91 -9.31
N ARG A 342 6.08 -11.91 -9.20
CA ARG A 342 6.39 -13.27 -8.73
C ARG A 342 6.80 -13.36 -7.26
N PHE A 343 6.07 -12.63 -6.40
CA PHE A 343 6.18 -12.70 -4.94
C PHE A 343 4.83 -13.12 -4.31
N SER A 344 4.80 -13.34 -3.00
CA SER A 344 3.53 -13.36 -2.25
C SER A 344 2.94 -11.96 -2.25
N ASP A 345 3.72 -10.96 -1.80
CA ASP A 345 3.33 -9.57 -1.81
C ASP A 345 4.28 -8.77 -2.71
N SER A 346 3.73 -7.99 -3.66
CA SER A 346 4.61 -7.25 -4.56
C SER A 346 5.26 -6.06 -3.84
N ALA A 347 4.47 -5.20 -3.21
CA ALA A 347 4.95 -4.03 -2.48
C ALA A 347 4.25 -3.92 -1.12
N ALA A 348 4.99 -3.66 -0.07
CA ALA A 348 4.45 -3.70 1.28
C ALA A 348 5.03 -2.63 2.22
N ILE A 349 4.23 -2.32 3.25
CA ILE A 349 4.64 -1.57 4.45
C ILE A 349 4.26 -2.44 5.64
N TYR A 350 5.20 -3.13 6.26
CA TYR A 350 4.85 -3.86 7.49
C TYR A 350 6.00 -3.98 8.49
N ASN A 351 5.65 -4.13 9.75
CA ASN A 351 6.56 -4.35 10.87
C ASN A 351 6.01 -5.33 11.92
N PHE A 352 4.87 -5.96 11.69
CA PHE A 352 4.22 -6.96 12.56
C PHE A 352 4.00 -6.51 14.01
N GLY A 353 3.64 -5.25 14.22
CA GLY A 353 3.36 -4.75 15.56
C GLY A 353 2.68 -3.38 15.57
N PRO A 354 2.21 -2.93 16.73
CA PRO A 354 1.69 -1.59 16.88
C PRO A 354 2.79 -0.55 16.62
N PRO A 355 2.41 0.70 16.30
CA PRO A 355 3.37 1.79 16.23
C PRO A 355 4.12 1.98 17.55
N VAL A 356 5.34 2.46 17.47
CA VAL A 356 6.10 2.88 18.67
C VAL A 356 5.44 4.10 19.33
N ASP A 357 5.67 4.31 20.62
CA ASP A 357 5.06 5.42 21.38
C ASP A 357 5.47 6.80 20.87
N ASP A 358 6.68 6.93 20.34
CA ASP A 358 7.17 8.19 19.76
C ASP A 358 6.49 8.47 18.41
N VAL A 359 5.49 9.35 18.40
CA VAL A 359 4.75 9.75 17.20
C VAL A 359 5.64 10.29 16.06
N LEU A 360 6.86 10.73 16.38
CA LEU A 360 7.83 11.18 15.37
C LEU A 360 8.56 10.02 14.66
N LYS A 361 8.37 8.79 15.14
CA LYS A 361 8.92 7.56 14.53
C LYS A 361 7.84 6.69 13.89
N HIS A 362 6.59 7.15 13.87
CA HIS A 362 5.51 6.43 13.19
C HIS A 362 5.83 6.23 11.71
N CYS A 363 5.32 5.15 11.14
CA CYS A 363 5.40 4.87 9.72
C CYS A 363 4.47 5.83 8.96
N VAL A 364 5.05 6.87 8.35
CA VAL A 364 4.29 7.97 7.74
C VAL A 364 4.93 8.49 6.46
N ASN A 365 4.09 9.11 5.64
CA ASN A 365 4.50 9.89 4.47
C ASN A 365 5.31 9.06 3.47
N ILE A 366 4.71 7.99 2.96
CA ILE A 366 5.32 7.05 2.01
C ILE A 366 4.52 7.05 0.70
N ASP A 367 5.22 7.08 -0.42
CA ASP A 367 4.65 7.09 -1.77
C ASP A 367 4.96 5.81 -2.53
N PHE A 368 3.92 5.22 -3.12
CA PHE A 368 4.00 4.17 -4.13
C PHE A 368 3.26 4.64 -5.37
N TYR A 369 3.95 4.89 -6.48
CA TYR A 369 3.28 5.36 -7.69
C TYR A 369 3.91 4.88 -8.99
N ASN A 370 3.07 4.77 -10.01
CA ASN A 370 3.48 4.37 -11.36
C ASN A 370 4.22 3.02 -11.42
N ASN A 371 4.01 2.15 -10.43
CA ASN A 371 4.58 0.81 -10.45
C ASN A 371 3.69 -0.14 -11.27
N ASP A 372 4.31 -1.19 -11.79
CA ASP A 372 3.68 -2.33 -12.48
C ASP A 372 3.80 -3.57 -11.59
N LEU A 373 2.73 -3.94 -10.90
CA LEU A 373 2.70 -4.95 -9.85
C LEU A 373 1.89 -6.16 -10.31
N SER A 374 2.48 -7.34 -10.31
CA SER A 374 1.80 -8.52 -10.84
C SER A 374 2.26 -9.84 -10.25
N TRP A 375 1.50 -10.91 -10.54
CA TRP A 375 1.79 -12.27 -10.08
C TRP A 375 2.01 -12.34 -8.58
N ALA A 376 1.10 -11.70 -7.82
CA ALA A 376 1.09 -11.74 -6.36
C ALA A 376 0.21 -12.90 -5.87
N GLN A 377 0.78 -13.79 -5.05
CA GLN A 377 0.01 -14.90 -4.47
C GLN A 377 -0.90 -14.43 -3.33
N ASP A 378 -0.61 -13.29 -2.71
CA ASP A 378 -1.47 -12.56 -1.78
C ASP A 378 -1.76 -11.15 -2.32
N ASP A 379 -1.04 -10.14 -1.92
CA ASP A 379 -1.38 -8.74 -2.18
C ASP A 379 -0.47 -8.09 -3.23
N THR A 380 -1.03 -7.33 -4.18
CA THR A 380 -0.18 -6.48 -5.02
C THR A 380 0.38 -5.31 -4.22
N PHE A 381 -0.42 -4.76 -3.30
CA PHE A 381 0.00 -3.73 -2.36
C PHE A 381 -0.54 -4.02 -0.97
N GLU A 382 0.31 -3.95 0.03
CA GLU A 382 0.01 -4.17 1.43
C GLU A 382 0.45 -2.97 2.26
N ALA A 383 -0.51 -2.11 2.68
CA ALA A 383 -0.24 -0.95 3.54
C ALA A 383 -0.38 -1.29 5.03
N ASP A 384 0.01 -2.49 5.42
CA ASP A 384 -0.18 -3.01 6.75
C ASP A 384 0.74 -2.33 7.76
N TYR A 385 0.22 -2.02 8.94
CA TYR A 385 0.95 -1.33 10.03
C TYR A 385 1.40 0.10 9.71
N GLY A 386 0.98 0.71 8.59
CA GLY A 386 1.16 2.14 8.33
C GLY A 386 0.29 3.01 9.24
N CYS A 387 0.65 4.28 9.42
CA CYS A 387 -0.06 5.17 10.34
C CYS A 387 -0.77 6.33 9.63
N HIS A 388 -0.02 7.22 8.96
CA HIS A 388 -0.58 8.42 8.35
C HIS A 388 0.09 8.75 7.03
N ASN A 389 -0.66 9.40 6.12
CA ASN A 389 -0.13 9.98 4.89
C ASN A 389 0.63 8.97 4.00
N VAL A 390 0.15 7.73 3.91
CA VAL A 390 0.64 6.73 2.96
C VAL A 390 -0.18 6.87 1.67
N ARG A 391 0.47 6.90 0.52
CA ARG A 391 -0.16 7.14 -0.77
C ARG A 391 0.23 6.06 -1.78
N PHE A 392 -0.78 5.38 -2.28
CA PHE A 392 -0.68 4.41 -3.35
C PHE A 392 -1.51 4.92 -4.53
N TYR A 393 -0.84 5.43 -5.58
CA TYR A 393 -1.53 6.12 -6.66
C TYR A 393 -0.94 5.85 -8.04
N ARG A 394 -1.81 5.80 -9.03
CA ARG A 394 -1.43 5.57 -10.43
C ARG A 394 -0.56 4.33 -10.60
N ASN A 395 -0.83 3.25 -9.85
CA ASN A 395 -0.19 1.95 -10.05
C ASN A 395 -1.08 1.05 -10.90
N ARG A 396 -0.45 0.09 -11.59
CA ARG A 396 -1.15 -1.01 -12.25
C ARG A 396 -0.91 -2.30 -11.49
N CYS A 397 -2.01 -2.99 -11.17
CA CYS A 397 -2.03 -4.24 -10.40
C CYS A 397 -2.79 -5.31 -11.18
N TYR A 398 -2.18 -6.47 -11.45
CA TYR A 398 -2.87 -7.53 -12.17
C TYR A 398 -2.35 -8.93 -11.85
N ASN A 399 -3.16 -9.97 -12.16
CA ASN A 399 -2.82 -11.36 -11.84
C ASN A 399 -2.46 -11.56 -10.36
N ALA A 400 -3.40 -11.29 -9.46
CA ALA A 400 -3.14 -11.43 -8.04
C ALA A 400 -4.35 -12.03 -7.30
N HIS A 401 -4.06 -12.56 -6.11
CA HIS A 401 -5.13 -12.99 -5.22
C HIS A 401 -5.91 -11.78 -4.70
N THR A 402 -5.22 -10.74 -4.25
CA THR A 402 -5.77 -9.51 -3.72
C THR A 402 -5.14 -8.29 -4.41
N GLY A 403 -5.91 -7.25 -4.59
CA GLY A 403 -5.44 -5.97 -5.08
C GLY A 403 -4.72 -5.16 -3.99
N MET A 404 -5.46 -4.29 -3.30
CA MET A 404 -4.93 -3.35 -2.31
C MET A 404 -5.35 -3.76 -0.90
N SER A 405 -4.37 -3.93 0.00
CA SER A 405 -4.55 -4.31 1.41
C SER A 405 -4.25 -3.18 2.38
N THR A 406 -5.05 -3.13 3.47
CA THR A 406 -4.78 -2.33 4.68
C THR A 406 -5.18 -3.18 5.89
N GLN A 407 -4.22 -3.94 6.48
CA GLN A 407 -4.52 -5.01 7.44
C GLN A 407 -3.52 -5.10 8.61
N PRO A 408 -3.57 -4.25 9.64
CA PRO A 408 -4.36 -3.04 9.82
C PRO A 408 -3.71 -1.79 9.22
N PHE A 409 -4.44 -0.66 9.27
CA PHE A 409 -3.90 0.68 9.09
C PHE A 409 -4.30 1.54 10.30
N TYR A 410 -3.37 2.30 10.87
CA TYR A 410 -3.54 2.96 12.15
C TYR A 410 -3.92 4.44 12.01
N GLY A 411 -5.19 4.71 11.74
CA GLY A 411 -5.80 6.04 11.76
C GLY A 411 -5.86 6.78 10.43
N GLY A 412 -4.91 6.59 9.54
CA GLY A 412 -4.94 7.19 8.21
C GLY A 412 -4.54 8.67 8.14
N PRO A 413 -4.65 9.29 6.95
CA PRO A 413 -5.15 8.65 5.74
C PRO A 413 -4.15 7.71 5.07
N VAL A 414 -4.68 6.59 4.54
CA VAL A 414 -4.08 5.88 3.42
C VAL A 414 -4.85 6.30 2.16
N TYR A 415 -4.13 6.80 1.17
CA TYR A 415 -4.70 7.23 -0.10
C TYR A 415 -4.54 6.14 -1.14
N LEU A 416 -5.63 5.67 -1.68
CA LEU A 416 -5.69 4.74 -2.82
C LEU A 416 -6.30 5.53 -3.99
N ILE A 417 -5.45 6.05 -4.90
CA ILE A 417 -5.89 7.04 -5.88
C ILE A 417 -5.52 6.63 -7.31
N ARG A 418 -6.49 6.60 -8.22
CA ARG A 418 -6.29 6.37 -9.66
C ARG A 418 -5.48 5.11 -9.98
N ASN A 419 -5.67 4.03 -9.21
CA ASN A 419 -5.03 2.75 -9.49
C ASN A 419 -5.85 1.93 -10.50
N GLU A 420 -5.15 1.27 -11.41
CA GLU A 420 -5.68 0.27 -12.33
C GLU A 420 -5.49 -1.12 -11.72
N VAL A 421 -6.58 -1.84 -11.45
CA VAL A 421 -6.55 -3.16 -10.81
C VAL A 421 -7.39 -4.14 -11.62
N TYR A 422 -6.79 -5.17 -12.24
CA TYR A 422 -7.48 -6.14 -13.08
C TYR A 422 -7.01 -7.57 -12.83
N GLY A 423 -7.92 -8.55 -13.03
CA GLY A 423 -7.55 -9.96 -12.89
C GLY A 423 -7.29 -10.40 -11.45
N ILE A 424 -8.03 -9.82 -10.49
CA ILE A 424 -7.97 -10.19 -9.08
C ILE A 424 -8.92 -11.34 -8.80
N THR A 425 -8.47 -12.36 -8.07
CA THR A 425 -9.28 -13.56 -7.81
C THR A 425 -10.12 -13.48 -6.56
N SER A 426 -9.77 -12.67 -5.56
CA SER A 426 -10.45 -12.59 -4.26
C SER A 426 -10.98 -11.20 -3.94
N LEU A 427 -10.15 -10.27 -3.49
CA LEU A 427 -10.55 -8.96 -3.00
C LEU A 427 -9.81 -7.86 -3.74
N SER A 428 -10.54 -6.93 -4.39
CA SER A 428 -9.91 -5.70 -4.89
C SER A 428 -9.43 -4.81 -3.75
N TYR A 429 -10.18 -4.76 -2.65
CA TYR A 429 -9.84 -4.08 -1.40
C TYR A 429 -9.87 -5.08 -0.24
N LYS A 430 -8.74 -5.32 0.41
CA LYS A 430 -8.61 -6.17 1.61
C LYS A 430 -8.45 -5.27 2.83
N LEU A 431 -9.57 -5.01 3.52
CA LEU A 431 -9.67 -4.09 4.66
C LEU A 431 -9.90 -4.92 5.94
N ASN A 432 -8.86 -5.62 6.38
CA ASN A 432 -8.96 -6.55 7.51
C ASN A 432 -8.31 -5.97 8.79
N ASN A 433 -8.55 -6.59 9.96
CA ASN A 433 -7.99 -6.21 11.25
C ASN A 433 -8.33 -4.77 11.68
N TYR A 434 -9.55 -4.31 11.37
CA TYR A 434 -10.08 -3.01 11.79
C TYR A 434 -9.20 -1.83 11.34
N PRO A 435 -8.86 -1.71 10.05
CA PRO A 435 -8.12 -0.56 9.55
C PRO A 435 -8.96 0.71 9.64
N ALA A 436 -8.29 1.84 9.80
CA ALA A 436 -8.95 3.14 9.88
C ALA A 436 -8.31 4.17 8.94
N GLY A 437 -9.14 5.05 8.37
CA GLY A 437 -8.68 6.19 7.59
C GLY A 437 -8.34 5.89 6.14
N ILE A 438 -9.25 5.20 5.43
CA ILE A 438 -9.08 4.84 4.02
C ILE A 438 -9.69 5.92 3.12
N LEU A 439 -8.91 6.52 2.22
CA LEU A 439 -9.37 7.43 1.18
C LEU A 439 -9.16 6.77 -0.19
N ALA A 440 -10.22 6.21 -0.77
CA ALA A 440 -10.18 5.49 -2.04
C ALA A 440 -10.91 6.31 -3.12
N TYR A 441 -10.13 6.92 -4.02
CA TYR A 441 -10.64 7.87 -5.00
C TYR A 441 -10.22 7.51 -6.43
N ASN A 442 -11.17 7.55 -7.36
CA ASN A 442 -10.90 7.35 -8.78
C ASN A 442 -10.13 6.06 -9.10
N ASN A 443 -10.36 4.93 -8.42
CA ASN A 443 -9.77 3.65 -8.80
C ASN A 443 -10.67 2.89 -9.77
N THR A 444 -10.08 2.11 -10.67
CA THR A 444 -10.79 1.09 -11.45
C THR A 444 -10.35 -0.28 -10.96
N THR A 445 -11.28 -1.07 -10.43
CA THR A 445 -11.00 -2.40 -9.90
C THR A 445 -11.88 -3.45 -10.54
N CYS A 446 -11.27 -4.53 -11.05
CA CYS A 446 -11.95 -5.63 -11.72
C CYS A 446 -11.52 -6.97 -11.08
N CYS A 447 -12.46 -7.66 -10.44
CA CYS A 447 -12.19 -8.96 -9.82
C CYS A 447 -13.15 -10.05 -10.32
N ALA A 448 -12.73 -11.30 -10.23
CA ALA A 448 -13.53 -12.45 -10.64
C ALA A 448 -14.73 -12.72 -9.71
N GLY A 449 -14.64 -12.27 -8.45
CA GLY A 449 -15.66 -12.40 -7.42
C GLY A 449 -16.59 -11.19 -7.33
N SER A 450 -17.11 -10.94 -6.12
CA SER A 450 -17.90 -9.75 -5.79
C SER A 450 -17.08 -8.48 -5.94
N GLY A 451 -17.67 -7.39 -6.45
CA GLY A 451 -16.97 -6.15 -6.74
C GLY A 451 -16.30 -5.53 -5.50
N PHE A 452 -17.08 -5.18 -4.48
CA PHE A 452 -16.59 -4.67 -3.20
C PHE A 452 -16.96 -5.62 -2.08
N ARG A 453 -15.97 -6.33 -1.50
CA ARG A 453 -16.22 -7.39 -0.52
C ARG A 453 -15.29 -7.41 0.69
N PRO A 454 -14.79 -6.29 1.21
CA PRO A 454 -14.06 -6.33 2.48
C PRO A 454 -14.98 -6.70 3.65
N PRO A 455 -14.47 -7.34 4.72
CA PRO A 455 -15.24 -7.56 5.94
C PRO A 455 -15.79 -6.25 6.51
N PRO A 456 -16.95 -6.28 7.20
CA PRO A 456 -17.61 -5.08 7.73
C PRO A 456 -16.94 -4.56 9.02
N ILE A 457 -15.64 -4.35 9.01
CA ILE A 457 -14.82 -3.99 10.17
C ILE A 457 -13.86 -2.81 9.91
N TRP A 458 -13.89 -2.21 8.69
CA TRP A 458 -13.10 -1.03 8.38
C TRP A 458 -13.78 0.25 8.91
N GLN A 459 -12.96 1.25 9.24
CA GLN A 459 -13.39 2.45 9.97
C GLN A 459 -12.93 3.71 9.23
N ASN A 460 -13.71 4.80 9.35
CA ASN A 460 -13.31 6.12 8.84
C ASN A 460 -12.82 6.03 7.38
N GLY A 461 -13.63 5.38 6.55
CA GLY A 461 -13.32 5.14 5.13
C GLY A 461 -14.20 5.98 4.21
N HIS A 462 -13.59 6.57 3.17
CA HIS A 462 -14.27 7.43 2.21
C HIS A 462 -13.96 6.99 0.80
N PHE A 463 -15.00 6.62 0.04
CA PHE A 463 -14.88 6.10 -1.32
C PHE A 463 -15.63 7.02 -2.29
N ARG A 464 -14.91 7.53 -3.34
CA ARG A 464 -15.46 8.44 -4.34
C ARG A 464 -14.94 8.12 -5.72
N ASN A 465 -15.79 8.29 -6.73
CA ASN A 465 -15.44 8.21 -8.15
C ASN A 465 -14.82 6.87 -8.59
N ASN A 466 -15.03 5.77 -7.88
CA ASN A 466 -14.44 4.49 -8.25
C ASN A 466 -15.32 3.73 -9.24
N LEU A 467 -14.69 2.96 -10.14
CA LEU A 467 -15.31 1.89 -10.93
C LEU A 467 -14.99 0.55 -10.25
N ILE A 468 -16.00 -0.10 -9.66
CA ILE A 468 -15.86 -1.32 -8.86
C ILE A 468 -16.59 -2.47 -9.53
N MET A 469 -15.85 -3.23 -10.34
CA MET A 469 -16.37 -4.23 -11.26
C MET A 469 -16.11 -5.64 -10.74
N GLY A 470 -17.18 -6.40 -10.51
CA GLY A 470 -17.10 -7.81 -10.18
C GLY A 470 -17.35 -8.73 -11.37
N GLY A 471 -17.01 -10.00 -11.23
CA GLY A 471 -17.35 -11.08 -12.17
C GLY A 471 -18.55 -11.92 -11.72
N SER A 472 -18.78 -12.03 -10.40
CA SER A 472 -19.82 -12.87 -9.81
C SER A 472 -20.28 -12.37 -8.45
N GLY A 473 -21.37 -12.92 -7.91
CA GLY A 473 -21.88 -12.60 -6.57
C GLY A 473 -22.43 -11.16 -6.45
N HIS A 474 -22.32 -10.57 -5.28
CA HIS A 474 -22.82 -9.21 -5.04
C HIS A 474 -21.98 -8.15 -5.73
N ALA A 475 -22.57 -7.04 -6.12
CA ALA A 475 -21.82 -5.84 -6.47
C ALA A 475 -21.08 -5.28 -5.25
N LEU A 476 -21.78 -5.22 -4.11
CA LEU A 476 -21.25 -4.76 -2.83
C LEU A 476 -21.72 -5.67 -1.69
N ILE A 477 -20.77 -6.19 -0.90
CA ILE A 477 -21.03 -6.92 0.35
C ILE A 477 -20.01 -6.52 1.40
N SER A 478 -20.38 -5.63 2.31
CA SER A 478 -19.49 -5.07 3.31
C SER A 478 -20.27 -4.39 4.45
N GLY A 479 -19.63 -3.46 5.12
CA GLY A 479 -20.17 -2.62 6.17
C GLY A 479 -19.09 -1.85 6.89
N SER A 480 -19.49 -0.88 7.70
CA SER A 480 -18.58 -0.12 8.55
C SER A 480 -19.14 0.00 9.96
N PRO A 481 -18.33 -0.27 11.00
CA PRO A 481 -18.73 -0.06 12.39
C PRO A 481 -18.77 1.42 12.78
N THR A 482 -18.50 2.35 11.86
CA THR A 482 -18.51 3.79 12.13
C THR A 482 -19.55 4.51 11.30
N PRO A 483 -20.37 5.41 11.90
CA PRO A 483 -21.43 6.12 11.18
C PRO A 483 -20.91 7.25 10.28
N TYR A 484 -19.63 7.62 10.36
CA TYR A 484 -18.99 8.71 9.61
C TYR A 484 -18.18 8.24 8.39
N SER A 485 -18.13 6.94 8.13
CA SER A 485 -17.63 6.43 6.85
C SER A 485 -18.59 6.79 5.72
N THR A 486 -18.08 7.15 4.55
CA THR A 486 -18.91 7.63 3.44
C THR A 486 -18.56 6.97 2.11
N MET A 487 -19.58 6.70 1.31
CA MET A 487 -19.45 6.19 -0.06
C MET A 487 -20.42 6.97 -0.94
N ASP A 488 -19.92 7.52 -2.08
CA ASP A 488 -20.77 8.21 -3.05
C ASP A 488 -20.05 8.38 -4.40
N TYR A 489 -20.80 8.61 -5.47
CA TYR A 489 -20.26 8.73 -6.83
C TYR A 489 -19.44 7.51 -7.27
N ASN A 490 -19.72 6.29 -6.78
CA ASN A 490 -19.07 5.08 -7.26
C ASN A 490 -19.97 4.34 -8.26
N ALA A 491 -19.36 3.63 -9.20
CA ALA A 491 -20.10 2.76 -10.10
C ALA A 491 -19.81 1.30 -9.77
N TYR A 492 -20.86 0.49 -9.82
CA TYR A 492 -20.83 -0.93 -9.50
C TYR A 492 -21.39 -1.77 -10.64
N ARG A 493 -20.80 -2.93 -10.88
CA ARG A 493 -21.40 -3.91 -11.78
C ARG A 493 -22.42 -4.77 -11.03
N ARG A 494 -23.62 -4.92 -11.60
CA ARG A 494 -24.58 -5.94 -11.17
C ARG A 494 -24.13 -7.31 -11.67
N ASN A 495 -23.55 -8.11 -10.80
CA ASN A 495 -23.02 -9.43 -11.15
C ASN A 495 -24.10 -10.52 -11.11
N ASP A 496 -25.19 -10.31 -10.35
CA ASP A 496 -26.28 -11.23 -10.12
C ASP A 496 -27.62 -10.44 -10.17
N PRO A 497 -28.63 -10.88 -10.89
CA PRO A 497 -29.89 -10.15 -11.01
C PRO A 497 -30.62 -10.00 -9.67
N ASP A 498 -30.46 -10.95 -8.74
CA ASP A 498 -31.19 -10.99 -7.46
C ASP A 498 -30.38 -10.40 -6.28
N ARG A 499 -29.05 -10.25 -6.44
CA ARG A 499 -28.15 -9.84 -5.36
C ARG A 499 -27.33 -8.61 -5.77
N LEU A 500 -27.75 -7.43 -5.30
CA LEU A 500 -26.95 -6.23 -5.55
C LEU A 500 -26.06 -5.90 -4.36
N ILE A 501 -26.68 -5.55 -3.22
CA ILE A 501 -25.97 -5.07 -2.04
C ILE A 501 -26.35 -5.86 -0.80
N GLN A 502 -25.35 -6.26 -0.01
CA GLN A 502 -25.50 -6.68 1.37
C GLN A 502 -24.65 -5.76 2.25
N TRP A 503 -25.28 -5.07 3.18
CA TRP A 503 -24.61 -4.10 4.05
C TRP A 503 -24.80 -4.42 5.52
N THR A 504 -23.73 -4.27 6.30
CA THR A 504 -23.76 -4.30 7.76
C THR A 504 -23.53 -2.88 8.28
N ASP A 505 -24.49 -2.33 9.00
CA ASP A 505 -24.41 -0.97 9.54
C ASP A 505 -23.49 -0.89 10.78
N HIS A 506 -23.28 0.33 11.30
CA HIS A 506 -22.46 0.59 12.49
C HIS A 506 -23.02 -0.04 13.78
N ARG A 507 -24.26 -0.52 13.78
CA ARG A 507 -24.92 -1.25 14.89
C ARG A 507 -24.80 -2.75 14.74
N GLY A 508 -24.21 -3.24 13.64
CA GLY A 508 -24.07 -4.66 13.32
C GLY A 508 -25.28 -5.29 12.64
N ASN A 509 -26.30 -4.51 12.24
CA ASN A 509 -27.47 -5.03 11.53
C ASN A 509 -27.13 -5.28 10.07
N ARG A 510 -27.42 -6.49 9.59
CA ARG A 510 -27.22 -6.89 8.20
C ARG A 510 -28.52 -6.75 7.41
N SER A 511 -28.46 -6.03 6.31
CA SER A 511 -29.58 -5.81 5.40
C SER A 511 -29.19 -6.08 3.95
N GLN A 512 -30.21 -6.40 3.11
CA GLN A 512 -30.02 -6.61 1.68
C GLN A 512 -30.82 -5.57 0.88
N TYR A 513 -30.20 -5.07 -0.20
CA TYR A 513 -30.83 -4.06 -1.06
C TYR A 513 -30.72 -4.49 -2.52
N ARG A 514 -31.82 -4.36 -3.26
CA ARG A 514 -31.90 -4.72 -4.68
C ARG A 514 -31.59 -3.56 -5.61
N THR A 515 -31.57 -2.32 -5.11
CA THR A 515 -31.26 -1.10 -5.87
C THR A 515 -30.40 -0.15 -5.06
N LEU A 516 -29.63 0.72 -5.72
CA LEU A 516 -28.87 1.79 -5.07
C LEU A 516 -29.80 2.80 -4.38
N ASP A 517 -30.95 3.13 -4.97
CA ASP A 517 -31.96 4.02 -4.36
C ASP A 517 -32.45 3.50 -2.99
N THR A 518 -32.78 2.20 -2.89
CA THR A 518 -33.19 1.62 -1.61
C THR A 518 -32.06 1.56 -0.60
N PHE A 519 -30.83 1.40 -1.06
CA PHE A 519 -29.63 1.44 -0.22
C PHE A 519 -29.38 2.85 0.31
N PHE A 520 -29.42 3.86 -0.57
CA PHE A 520 -29.27 5.27 -0.18
C PHE A 520 -30.33 5.70 0.85
N LYS A 521 -31.60 5.42 0.57
CA LYS A 521 -32.72 5.77 1.51
C LYS A 521 -32.55 5.17 2.89
N ALA A 522 -31.91 4.00 3.00
CA ALA A 522 -31.73 3.31 4.28
C ALA A 522 -30.43 3.72 5.00
N THR A 523 -29.39 4.12 4.29
CA THR A 523 -28.03 4.27 4.84
C THR A 523 -27.44 5.67 4.68
N GLY A 524 -27.94 6.49 3.75
CA GLY A 524 -27.36 7.75 3.33
C GLY A 524 -26.08 7.58 2.47
N LEU A 525 -25.77 6.36 2.01
CA LEU A 525 -24.60 6.05 1.18
C LEU A 525 -25.01 5.89 -0.28
N GLU A 526 -24.13 6.29 -1.23
CA GLU A 526 -24.33 6.15 -2.68
C GLU A 526 -25.56 6.91 -3.22
N GLU A 527 -25.75 8.15 -2.77
CA GLU A 527 -26.78 9.04 -3.31
C GLU A 527 -26.64 9.19 -4.83
N HIS A 528 -25.41 9.39 -5.30
CA HIS A 528 -25.06 9.52 -6.71
C HIS A 528 -24.40 8.25 -7.27
N GLY A 529 -24.48 7.14 -6.53
CA GLY A 529 -23.99 5.85 -6.97
C GLY A 529 -24.72 5.34 -8.22
N MET A 530 -24.01 4.63 -9.10
CA MET A 530 -24.60 4.14 -10.34
C MET A 530 -24.23 2.70 -10.65
N LEU A 531 -24.99 2.07 -11.58
CA LEU A 531 -24.62 0.77 -12.14
C LEU A 531 -23.87 0.97 -13.46
N ALA A 532 -22.79 0.23 -13.65
CA ALA A 532 -22.03 0.14 -14.90
C ALA A 532 -21.75 -1.32 -15.25
N ASP A 533 -21.42 -1.60 -16.51
CA ASP A 533 -20.91 -2.90 -16.92
C ASP A 533 -19.58 -2.73 -17.68
N TYR A 534 -18.94 -3.80 -18.06
CA TYR A 534 -17.66 -3.80 -18.78
C TYR A 534 -17.72 -3.12 -20.16
N ASP A 535 -18.92 -2.87 -20.68
CA ASP A 535 -19.15 -2.09 -21.89
C ASP A 535 -18.71 -0.61 -21.81
N VAL A 536 -18.41 -0.10 -20.61
CA VAL A 536 -17.85 1.26 -20.44
C VAL A 536 -16.38 1.36 -20.87
N PHE A 537 -15.67 0.24 -20.95
CA PHE A 537 -14.25 0.19 -21.26
C PHE A 537 -13.97 0.01 -22.76
N MET A 538 -12.82 0.47 -23.21
CA MET A 538 -12.36 0.25 -24.59
C MET A 538 -12.22 -1.24 -24.91
N LYS A 539 -11.72 -2.03 -23.96
CA LYS A 539 -11.55 -3.49 -24.12
C LYS A 539 -11.41 -4.15 -22.75
N ALA A 540 -12.49 -4.64 -22.18
CA ALA A 540 -12.43 -5.47 -20.98
C ALA A 540 -13.67 -6.34 -20.84
N GLY A 541 -13.54 -7.40 -20.08
CA GLY A 541 -14.63 -8.25 -19.62
C GLY A 541 -14.40 -8.68 -18.18
N PRO A 542 -15.35 -9.38 -17.55
CA PRO A 542 -15.14 -9.93 -16.22
C PRO A 542 -13.90 -10.84 -16.19
N PRO A 543 -12.96 -10.63 -15.25
CA PRO A 543 -11.81 -11.52 -15.13
C PRO A 543 -12.27 -12.95 -14.82
N GLU A 544 -11.65 -13.92 -15.47
CA GLU A 544 -11.87 -15.34 -15.14
C GLU A 544 -10.97 -15.76 -13.97
N GLN A 545 -11.52 -16.58 -13.08
CA GLN A 545 -10.81 -17.07 -11.90
C GLN A 545 -9.47 -17.73 -12.26
N GLY A 546 -8.36 -17.13 -11.85
CA GLY A 546 -7.01 -17.66 -12.05
C GLY A 546 -6.47 -17.62 -13.48
N LYS A 547 -7.20 -17.03 -14.43
CA LYS A 547 -6.70 -16.83 -15.80
C LYS A 547 -5.67 -15.72 -15.81
N THR A 548 -4.50 -16.03 -16.33
CA THR A 548 -3.43 -15.04 -16.51
C THR A 548 -3.75 -14.10 -17.67
N CYS A 549 -3.56 -12.81 -17.46
CA CYS A 549 -3.65 -11.78 -18.49
C CYS A 549 -2.34 -10.99 -18.60
N GLN A 550 -2.17 -10.32 -19.74
CA GLN A 550 -1.11 -9.35 -19.96
C GLN A 550 -1.71 -7.95 -20.09
N PRO A 551 -0.95 -6.88 -19.85
CA PRO A 551 -1.45 -5.51 -19.98
C PRO A 551 -2.09 -5.17 -21.34
N ASN A 552 -1.72 -5.87 -22.41
CA ASN A 552 -2.30 -5.68 -23.75
C ASN A 552 -3.57 -6.50 -24.01
N ASP A 553 -3.95 -7.39 -23.09
CA ASP A 553 -5.15 -8.21 -23.23
C ASP A 553 -6.41 -7.43 -22.89
N TYR A 554 -6.30 -6.35 -22.11
CA TYR A 554 -7.39 -5.49 -21.70
C TYR A 554 -7.02 -4.00 -21.86
N ASP A 555 -8.04 -3.13 -21.85
CA ASP A 555 -7.89 -1.68 -21.85
C ASP A 555 -9.03 -1.06 -21.05
N LEU A 556 -8.71 -0.61 -19.82
CA LEU A 556 -9.68 -0.03 -18.89
C LEU A 556 -9.91 1.48 -19.11
N ARG A 557 -9.39 2.07 -20.20
CA ARG A 557 -9.81 3.42 -20.59
C ARG A 557 -11.28 3.39 -20.96
N ILE A 558 -11.98 4.44 -20.60
CA ILE A 558 -13.41 4.56 -20.91
C ILE A 558 -13.59 5.13 -22.32
N HIS A 559 -14.64 4.71 -23.01
CA HIS A 559 -14.98 5.30 -24.31
C HIS A 559 -15.92 6.52 -24.12
N LYS A 560 -15.99 7.40 -25.11
CA LYS A 560 -16.66 8.71 -24.99
C LYS A 560 -18.17 8.65 -24.74
N GLU A 561 -18.83 7.56 -25.13
CA GLU A 561 -20.26 7.34 -24.92
C GLU A 561 -20.56 6.62 -23.59
N ALA A 562 -19.52 6.28 -22.81
CA ALA A 562 -19.71 5.57 -21.56
C ALA A 562 -20.47 6.47 -20.55
N LYS A 563 -21.46 5.90 -19.89
CA LYS A 563 -22.29 6.63 -18.91
C LYS A 563 -21.53 7.07 -17.65
N VAL A 564 -20.29 6.64 -17.50
CA VAL A 564 -19.36 7.00 -16.40
C VAL A 564 -18.53 8.25 -16.72
N VAL A 565 -18.65 8.76 -17.96
CA VAL A 565 -18.06 10.06 -18.37
C VAL A 565 -18.86 11.18 -17.72
N ASP A 566 -18.17 12.22 -17.20
CA ASP A 566 -18.78 13.36 -16.50
C ASP A 566 -19.67 12.98 -15.30
N ALA A 567 -19.46 11.80 -14.68
CA ALA A 567 -20.34 11.27 -13.66
C ALA A 567 -19.76 11.36 -12.22
N GLY A 568 -18.57 11.88 -12.05
CA GLY A 568 -17.88 12.00 -10.77
C GLY A 568 -18.08 13.36 -10.08
N VAL A 569 -17.55 13.44 -8.86
CA VAL A 569 -17.46 14.68 -8.08
C VAL A 569 -16.04 15.24 -8.13
N ASP A 570 -15.91 16.56 -8.16
CA ASP A 570 -14.60 17.23 -8.11
C ASP A 570 -13.94 17.00 -6.74
N LEU A 571 -12.71 16.49 -6.78
CA LEU A 571 -11.86 16.21 -5.62
C LEU A 571 -10.54 16.96 -5.81
N ALA A 572 -10.34 18.01 -5.02
CA ALA A 572 -9.17 18.90 -5.10
C ALA A 572 -7.87 18.12 -5.27
N GLN A 573 -7.06 18.47 -6.25
CA GLN A 573 -5.81 17.80 -6.70
C GLN A 573 -6.02 16.42 -7.33
N VAL A 574 -6.97 15.61 -6.90
CA VAL A 574 -7.20 14.25 -7.42
C VAL A 574 -7.78 14.29 -8.83
N THR A 575 -8.75 15.16 -9.05
CA THR A 575 -9.43 15.32 -10.34
C THR A 575 -9.00 16.57 -11.10
N GLU A 576 -7.98 17.31 -10.62
CA GLU A 576 -7.51 18.55 -11.24
C GLU A 576 -7.19 18.30 -12.74
N GLY A 577 -7.75 19.16 -13.59
CA GLY A 577 -7.54 19.10 -15.04
C GLY A 577 -8.45 18.13 -15.77
N PHE A 578 -9.55 17.68 -15.16
CA PHE A 578 -10.58 16.96 -15.90
C PHE A 578 -11.13 17.79 -17.05
N SER A 579 -11.65 17.13 -18.07
CA SER A 579 -12.32 17.74 -19.22
C SER A 579 -13.80 17.39 -19.19
N GLY A 580 -14.66 18.29 -19.66
CA GLY A 580 -16.10 18.07 -19.65
C GLY A 580 -16.83 18.82 -18.55
N LYS A 581 -17.95 18.29 -18.07
CA LYS A 581 -18.82 18.92 -17.07
C LYS A 581 -18.47 18.55 -15.64
N ALA A 582 -17.91 17.36 -15.46
CA ALA A 582 -17.48 16.79 -14.19
C ALA A 582 -16.34 15.78 -14.44
N PRO A 583 -15.59 15.37 -13.40
CA PRO A 583 -14.61 14.29 -13.54
C PRO A 583 -15.27 12.97 -13.95
N ASP A 584 -14.51 12.14 -14.65
CA ASP A 584 -14.93 10.79 -14.98
C ASP A 584 -14.77 9.85 -13.77
N LEU A 585 -15.55 8.75 -13.77
CA LEU A 585 -15.35 7.70 -12.80
C LEU A 585 -14.19 6.77 -13.21
N GLY A 586 -13.46 6.30 -12.19
CA GLY A 586 -12.34 5.36 -12.39
C GLY A 586 -10.99 6.04 -12.51
N CYS A 587 -9.97 5.23 -12.88
CA CYS A 587 -8.59 5.67 -12.85
C CYS A 587 -8.16 6.53 -14.05
N TYR A 588 -8.92 6.51 -15.12
CA TYR A 588 -8.64 7.25 -16.34
C TYR A 588 -9.67 8.34 -16.61
N GLU A 589 -9.20 9.47 -17.05
CA GLU A 589 -10.00 10.59 -17.53
C GLU A 589 -10.04 10.57 -19.06
N LEU A 590 -11.20 10.74 -19.66
CA LEU A 590 -11.38 10.74 -21.11
C LEU A 590 -10.50 11.80 -21.77
N GLY A 591 -9.77 11.41 -22.82
CA GLY A 591 -8.86 12.31 -23.54
C GLY A 591 -7.51 12.54 -22.87
N GLN A 592 -7.28 12.11 -21.63
CA GLN A 592 -5.98 12.17 -21.00
C GLN A 592 -5.12 10.94 -21.36
N LYS A 593 -3.80 11.16 -21.43
CA LYS A 593 -2.84 10.07 -21.65
C LYS A 593 -2.72 9.22 -20.39
N PRO A 594 -2.85 7.88 -20.49
CA PRO A 594 -2.60 6.99 -19.37
C PRO A 594 -1.21 7.19 -18.75
N PRO A 595 -1.05 6.99 -17.45
CA PRO A 595 0.26 6.99 -16.80
C PRO A 595 1.19 5.93 -17.43
N HIS A 596 2.50 6.16 -17.32
CA HIS A 596 3.48 5.12 -17.59
C HIS A 596 3.62 4.24 -16.35
N TYR A 597 3.53 2.92 -16.51
CA TYR A 597 3.70 1.95 -15.44
C TYR A 597 5.01 1.16 -15.64
N GLY A 598 5.75 0.95 -14.56
CA GLY A 598 7.01 0.22 -14.59
C GLY A 598 8.23 1.07 -14.98
N PRO A 599 9.40 0.45 -15.20
CA PRO A 599 10.66 1.14 -15.49
C PRO A 599 10.61 1.99 -16.77
N ARG A 600 11.31 3.12 -16.75
CA ARG A 600 11.38 4.12 -17.84
C ARG A 600 12.67 3.98 -18.66
#